data_b5cfc8ebbc50a885eced43aa271a1f95
#
_entry.id   b5cfc8ebbc50a885eced43aa271a1f95
#
_cell.length_a   1.000
_cell.length_b   1.000
_cell.length_c   1.000
_cell.angle_alpha   90.00
_cell.angle_beta   90.00
_cell.angle_gamma   90.00
#
_symmetry.space_group_name_H-M   'P 1'
#
loop_
_entity.id
_entity.type
_entity.pdbx_description
1 polymer ?
#
loop_
_entity_poly.entity_id
_entity_poly.type
_entity_poly.pdbx_seq_one_letter_code
_entity_poly.pdbx_strand_id
1 'polypeptide(L)'
;KVKRIIGLTGTPSSNGLMDLWAEFKLLDFGERLGRFITHYLNNYFVPDKRNGEIIYSYKPMPYAEDAIYRRISDITISMKSTDHLRMPELITSQYEVQLSEEEEKRYEELKADFILELPEGEITAANAASLTGKLSQLANGAIYDDDGNIIEFHDRKLDALEDLIEAANGKPLLVAYWFKHDLERIKKRFNVREIKSSKDITDWNNGDIPVAVIHPASAGHGLNLQAGGSTLIWFGLTWSLELYQQTNARLWRQGQISGTVVIEHIITKGTIDERILKALSLKEVTQNALIDAVKANL
;
A
#
# COMPACT_ATOMS: atom_id res chain seq x y z
N LYS A 1 16.67 27.11 -18.81
CA LYS A 1 17.00 26.91 -17.37
C LYS A 1 15.71 26.99 -16.57
N VAL A 2 15.41 25.97 -15.76
CA VAL A 2 14.28 25.98 -14.81
C VAL A 2 14.59 27.00 -13.70
N LYS A 3 13.66 27.92 -13.41
CA LYS A 3 13.86 28.97 -12.39
C LYS A 3 13.39 28.54 -10.99
N ARG A 4 12.45 27.58 -10.91
CA ARG A 4 11.88 27.09 -9.64
C ARG A 4 11.37 25.66 -9.85
N ILE A 5 11.54 24.81 -8.85
CA ILE A 5 10.99 23.46 -8.78
C ILE A 5 10.06 23.40 -7.57
N ILE A 6 8.89 22.83 -7.75
CA ILE A 6 7.90 22.60 -6.70
C ILE A 6 7.56 21.11 -6.72
N GLY A 7 7.74 20.42 -5.61
CA GLY A 7 7.30 19.05 -5.41
C GLY A 7 5.95 19.02 -4.72
N LEU A 8 5.02 18.21 -5.24
CA LEU A 8 3.72 17.96 -4.61
C LEU A 8 3.60 16.46 -4.39
N THR A 9 3.53 16.04 -3.15
CA THR A 9 3.36 14.63 -2.77
C THR A 9 2.45 14.51 -1.56
N GLY A 10 1.66 13.44 -1.51
CA GLY A 10 0.92 13.05 -0.30
C GLY A 10 1.73 12.11 0.61
N THR A 11 2.85 11.56 0.12
CA THR A 11 3.63 10.51 0.78
C THR A 11 5.14 10.78 0.67
N PRO A 12 5.66 11.87 1.26
CA PRO A 12 7.07 12.28 1.06
C PRO A 12 8.09 11.27 1.63
N SER A 13 7.71 10.44 2.57
CA SER A 13 8.59 9.47 3.24
C SER A 13 7.95 8.09 3.35
N SER A 14 7.38 7.60 2.24
CA SER A 14 6.62 6.33 2.21
C SER A 14 7.41 5.09 2.66
N ASN A 15 8.73 5.10 2.52
CA ASN A 15 9.64 4.06 3.01
C ASN A 15 10.58 4.55 4.13
N GLY A 16 10.29 5.72 4.69
CA GLY A 16 11.03 6.32 5.80
C GLY A 16 11.90 7.51 5.39
N LEU A 17 12.66 8.03 6.37
CA LEU A 17 13.43 9.28 6.22
C LEU A 17 14.48 9.26 5.08
N MET A 18 14.88 8.07 4.61
CA MET A 18 15.85 7.96 3.50
C MET A 18 15.30 8.51 2.18
N ASP A 19 13.99 8.43 1.95
CA ASP A 19 13.36 8.92 0.72
C ASP A 19 13.55 10.42 0.54
N LEU A 20 13.54 11.18 1.64
CA LEU A 20 13.62 12.64 1.63
C LEU A 20 14.88 13.17 0.94
N TRP A 21 16.02 12.45 1.01
CA TRP A 21 17.23 12.92 0.36
C TRP A 21 17.07 13.09 -1.16
N ALA A 22 16.46 12.12 -1.82
CA ALA A 22 16.30 12.16 -3.28
C ALA A 22 15.35 13.29 -3.70
N GLU A 23 14.26 13.48 -2.97
CA GLU A 23 13.28 14.55 -3.22
C GLU A 23 13.91 15.92 -3.06
N PHE A 24 14.55 16.18 -1.91
CA PHE A 24 15.19 17.47 -1.64
C PHE A 24 16.43 17.73 -2.51
N LYS A 25 17.12 16.67 -2.95
CA LYS A 25 18.18 16.78 -3.94
C LYS A 25 17.68 17.38 -5.27
N LEU A 26 16.45 17.05 -5.66
CA LEU A 26 15.82 17.63 -6.86
C LEU A 26 15.32 19.06 -6.59
N LEU A 27 14.78 19.36 -5.40
CA LEU A 27 14.17 20.65 -5.08
C LEU A 27 15.21 21.76 -4.90
N ASP A 28 16.31 21.50 -4.18
CA ASP A 28 17.30 22.50 -3.77
C ASP A 28 18.75 22.15 -4.15
N PHE A 29 18.95 21.12 -5.01
CA PHE A 29 20.27 20.63 -5.44
C PHE A 29 21.17 20.15 -4.29
N GLY A 30 20.57 19.76 -3.16
CA GLY A 30 21.26 19.23 -1.98
C GLY A 30 21.80 20.32 -1.05
N GLU A 31 21.23 21.50 -1.06
CA GLU A 31 21.61 22.60 -0.16
C GLU A 31 21.32 22.22 1.30
N ARG A 32 20.14 21.62 1.58
CA ARG A 32 19.72 21.29 2.95
C ARG A 32 20.17 19.92 3.42
N LEU A 33 19.95 18.88 2.64
CA LEU A 33 20.24 17.49 3.04
C LEU A 33 21.56 16.93 2.51
N GLY A 34 22.34 17.77 1.79
CA GLY A 34 23.64 17.39 1.26
C GLY A 34 23.61 16.94 -0.21
N ARG A 35 24.68 17.27 -0.95
CA ARG A 35 24.80 16.94 -2.38
C ARG A 35 24.97 15.44 -2.63
N PHE A 36 25.55 14.72 -1.71
CA PHE A 36 25.86 13.29 -1.83
C PHE A 36 25.14 12.51 -0.75
N ILE A 37 24.54 11.39 -1.15
CA ILE A 37 23.80 10.50 -0.26
C ILE A 37 24.67 10.00 0.92
N THR A 38 25.97 9.79 0.67
CA THR A 38 26.92 9.38 1.71
C THR A 38 26.99 10.36 2.89
N HIS A 39 26.92 11.67 2.61
CA HIS A 39 26.90 12.68 3.68
C HIS A 39 25.58 12.62 4.45
N TYR A 40 24.47 12.42 3.77
CA TYR A 40 23.17 12.25 4.40
C TYR A 40 23.14 11.02 5.31
N LEU A 41 23.61 9.88 4.81
CA LEU A 41 23.70 8.64 5.57
C LEU A 41 24.62 8.79 6.79
N ASN A 42 25.82 9.33 6.61
CA ASN A 42 26.78 9.49 7.72
C ASN A 42 26.28 10.44 8.80
N ASN A 43 25.48 11.47 8.44
CA ASN A 43 25.00 12.46 9.40
C ASN A 43 23.75 12.00 10.16
N TYR A 44 22.93 11.13 9.57
CA TYR A 44 21.60 10.84 10.11
C TYR A 44 21.32 9.36 10.34
N PHE A 45 22.17 8.46 9.83
CA PHE A 45 21.90 7.02 9.88
C PHE A 45 23.11 6.23 10.38
N VAL A 46 22.83 5.05 10.89
CA VAL A 46 23.84 4.01 11.20
C VAL A 46 23.53 2.76 10.40
N PRO A 47 24.55 1.98 10.00
CA PRO A 47 24.33 0.66 9.39
C PRO A 47 23.52 -0.24 10.33
N ASP A 48 22.48 -0.89 9.81
CA ASP A 48 21.62 -1.81 10.55
C ASP A 48 21.95 -3.27 10.22
N LYS A 49 21.82 -3.64 8.94
CA LYS A 49 22.17 -4.97 8.46
C LYS A 49 23.35 -4.88 7.52
N ARG A 50 24.40 -5.67 7.79
CA ARG A 50 25.60 -5.72 6.97
C ARG A 50 26.14 -7.14 6.87
N ASN A 51 26.82 -7.44 5.76
CA ASN A 51 27.67 -8.62 5.61
C ASN A 51 29.05 -8.16 5.14
N GLY A 52 30.05 -8.29 6.01
CA GLY A 52 31.37 -7.72 5.77
C GLY A 52 31.32 -6.21 5.55
N GLU A 53 31.76 -5.75 4.39
CA GLU A 53 31.76 -4.34 4.00
C GLU A 53 30.48 -3.86 3.35
N ILE A 54 29.57 -4.78 2.96
CA ILE A 54 28.32 -4.46 2.27
C ILE A 54 27.23 -4.16 3.31
N ILE A 55 26.64 -2.95 3.23
CA ILE A 55 25.55 -2.52 4.09
C ILE A 55 24.24 -2.67 3.32
N TYR A 56 23.32 -3.49 3.82
CA TYR A 56 22.01 -3.75 3.20
C TYR A 56 20.89 -2.84 3.69
N SER A 57 21.00 -2.33 4.93
CA SER A 57 20.02 -1.40 5.48
C SER A 57 20.65 -0.43 6.46
N TYR A 58 19.99 0.72 6.61
CA TYR A 58 20.36 1.78 7.54
C TYR A 58 19.22 2.04 8.49
N LYS A 59 19.56 2.40 9.72
CA LYS A 59 18.63 2.82 10.77
C LYS A 59 18.90 4.30 11.11
N PRO A 60 17.86 5.14 11.26
CA PRO A 60 18.05 6.53 11.65
C PRO A 60 18.64 6.62 13.06
N MET A 61 19.51 7.60 13.27
CA MET A 61 20.01 7.96 14.60
C MET A 61 18.88 8.60 15.42
N PRO A 62 18.90 8.54 16.76
CA PRO A 62 17.82 9.05 17.60
C PRO A 62 17.42 10.53 17.35
N TYR A 63 18.37 11.35 16.91
CA TYR A 63 18.15 12.78 16.62
C TYR A 63 17.86 13.06 15.14
N ALA A 64 17.95 12.06 14.27
CA ALA A 64 17.92 12.24 12.82
C ALA A 64 16.62 12.88 12.35
N GLU A 65 15.51 12.42 12.87
CA GLU A 65 14.19 12.89 12.50
C GLU A 65 14.04 14.40 12.75
N ASP A 66 14.25 14.84 13.97
CA ASP A 66 14.17 16.27 14.34
C ASP A 66 15.15 17.14 13.57
N ALA A 67 16.37 16.64 13.35
CA ALA A 67 17.40 17.39 12.65
C ALA A 67 17.08 17.56 11.16
N ILE A 68 16.55 16.52 10.51
CA ILE A 68 16.13 16.56 9.10
C ILE A 68 14.97 17.54 8.98
N TYR A 69 13.93 17.43 9.81
CA TYR A 69 12.73 18.25 9.73
C TYR A 69 13.04 19.73 9.91
N ARG A 70 13.89 20.09 10.88
CA ARG A 70 14.35 21.48 11.06
C ARG A 70 15.08 22.02 9.83
N ARG A 71 15.82 21.20 9.11
CA ARG A 71 16.56 21.64 7.93
C ARG A 71 15.68 21.89 6.70
N ILE A 72 14.56 21.21 6.58
CA ILE A 72 13.66 21.32 5.43
C ILE A 72 12.46 22.23 5.67
N SER A 73 12.22 22.64 6.91
CA SER A 73 11.01 23.38 7.32
C SER A 73 10.81 24.70 6.59
N ASP A 74 11.87 25.40 6.22
CA ASP A 74 11.82 26.70 5.55
C ASP A 74 11.36 26.64 4.08
N ILE A 75 11.37 25.45 3.46
CA ILE A 75 10.89 25.25 2.06
C ILE A 75 9.77 24.24 1.96
N THR A 76 9.25 23.75 3.09
CA THR A 76 8.23 22.70 3.13
C THR A 76 6.96 23.25 3.76
N ILE A 77 5.83 23.05 3.09
CA ILE A 77 4.50 23.30 3.64
C ILE A 77 3.77 21.97 3.71
N SER A 78 3.29 21.63 4.90
CA SER A 78 2.52 20.41 5.11
C SER A 78 1.07 20.74 5.48
N MET A 79 0.13 20.09 4.78
CA MET A 79 -1.31 20.24 5.01
C MET A 79 -1.97 18.87 5.03
N LYS A 80 -2.70 18.57 6.10
CA LYS A 80 -3.61 17.40 6.11
C LYS A 80 -4.98 17.83 5.57
N SER A 81 -5.56 17.03 4.69
CA SER A 81 -6.91 17.28 4.15
C SER A 81 -7.95 17.41 5.27
N THR A 82 -7.80 16.62 6.33
CA THR A 82 -8.68 16.64 7.51
C THR A 82 -8.68 17.97 8.28
N ASP A 83 -7.63 18.79 8.16
CA ASP A 83 -7.52 20.06 8.89
C ASP A 83 -8.29 21.20 8.18
N HIS A 84 -8.51 21.07 6.88
CA HIS A 84 -9.02 22.15 6.04
C HIS A 84 -10.28 21.80 5.24
N LEU A 85 -10.58 20.52 5.10
CA LEU A 85 -11.67 20.02 4.27
C LEU A 85 -12.67 19.24 5.12
N ARG A 86 -13.95 19.31 4.74
CA ARG A 86 -14.97 18.42 5.30
C ARG A 86 -14.79 17.04 4.69
N MET A 87 -14.14 16.16 5.45
CA MET A 87 -13.94 14.77 5.09
C MET A 87 -15.04 13.90 5.70
N PRO A 88 -15.50 12.84 5.01
CA PRO A 88 -16.36 11.83 5.63
C PRO A 88 -15.63 11.12 6.78
N GLU A 89 -16.37 10.55 7.70
CA GLU A 89 -15.82 9.65 8.70
C GLU A 89 -15.15 8.47 8.01
N LEU A 90 -13.98 8.05 8.50
CA LEU A 90 -13.26 6.88 8.00
C LEU A 90 -13.36 5.75 9.00
N ILE A 91 -13.96 4.64 8.59
CA ILE A 91 -13.98 3.39 9.33
C ILE A 91 -13.08 2.40 8.62
N THR A 92 -12.11 1.86 9.36
CA THR A 92 -11.22 0.79 8.86
C THR A 92 -11.49 -0.48 9.64
N SER A 93 -11.77 -1.56 8.95
CA SER A 93 -12.09 -2.86 9.52
C SER A 93 -11.33 -4.00 8.83
N GLN A 94 -11.38 -5.18 9.43
CA GLN A 94 -10.74 -6.39 8.94
C GLN A 94 -11.76 -7.53 8.95
N TYR A 95 -11.90 -8.20 7.82
CA TYR A 95 -12.61 -9.46 7.69
C TYR A 95 -11.58 -10.59 7.70
N GLU A 96 -11.45 -11.26 8.84
CA GLU A 96 -10.49 -12.35 9.02
C GLU A 96 -11.05 -13.65 8.44
N VAL A 97 -10.30 -14.28 7.54
CA VAL A 97 -10.57 -15.63 7.05
C VAL A 97 -9.55 -16.61 7.60
N GLN A 98 -9.98 -17.82 7.88
CA GLN A 98 -9.11 -18.87 8.40
C GLN A 98 -8.93 -19.96 7.35
N LEU A 99 -7.69 -20.41 7.20
CA LEU A 99 -7.37 -21.62 6.46
C LEU A 99 -7.85 -22.85 7.24
N SER A 100 -8.22 -23.92 6.54
CA SER A 100 -8.37 -25.23 7.19
C SER A 100 -7.01 -25.75 7.65
N GLU A 101 -6.98 -26.73 8.53
CA GLU A 101 -5.74 -27.35 9.00
C GLU A 101 -4.88 -27.90 7.83
N GLU A 102 -5.51 -28.44 6.79
CA GLU A 102 -4.84 -28.94 5.60
C GLU A 102 -4.27 -27.80 4.75
N GLU A 103 -5.03 -26.71 4.54
CA GLU A 103 -4.60 -25.51 3.80
C GLU A 103 -3.44 -24.81 4.55
N GLU A 104 -3.55 -24.70 5.90
CA GLU A 104 -2.51 -24.07 6.72
C GLU A 104 -1.20 -24.89 6.66
N LYS A 105 -1.29 -26.21 6.81
CA LYS A 105 -0.13 -27.11 6.67
C LYS A 105 0.52 -26.96 5.32
N ARG A 106 -0.27 -26.96 4.25
CA ARG A 106 0.24 -26.78 2.88
C ARG A 106 0.86 -25.38 2.66
N TYR A 107 0.29 -24.33 3.27
CA TYR A 107 0.88 -22.99 3.22
C TYR A 107 2.27 -22.96 3.89
N GLU A 108 2.43 -23.57 5.07
CA GLU A 108 3.71 -23.65 5.77
C GLU A 108 4.73 -24.54 5.04
N GLU A 109 4.32 -25.64 4.42
CA GLU A 109 5.18 -26.49 3.58
C GLU A 109 5.71 -25.70 2.39
N LEU A 110 4.86 -25.05 1.60
CA LEU A 110 5.27 -24.22 0.46
C LEU A 110 6.17 -23.06 0.89
N LYS A 111 5.90 -22.45 2.01
CA LYS A 111 6.75 -21.40 2.59
C LYS A 111 8.14 -21.93 2.94
N ALA A 112 8.23 -23.12 3.51
CA ALA A 112 9.51 -23.76 3.81
C ALA A 112 10.28 -24.11 2.53
N ASP A 113 9.60 -24.64 1.52
CA ASP A 113 10.20 -24.98 0.22
C ASP A 113 10.76 -23.73 -0.48
N PHE A 114 10.01 -22.62 -0.52
CA PHE A 114 10.49 -21.36 -1.08
C PHE A 114 11.71 -20.79 -0.34
N ILE A 115 11.81 -21.04 0.98
CA ILE A 115 12.99 -20.64 1.76
C ILE A 115 14.20 -21.51 1.40
N LEU A 116 14.00 -22.81 1.19
CA LEU A 116 15.07 -23.75 0.79
C LEU A 116 15.58 -23.49 -0.63
N GLU A 117 14.74 -23.00 -1.53
CA GLU A 117 15.13 -22.62 -2.90
C GLU A 117 15.98 -21.34 -2.96
N LEU A 118 16.07 -20.59 -1.85
CA LEU A 118 16.93 -19.42 -1.80
C LEU A 118 18.41 -19.83 -1.80
N PRO A 119 19.30 -19.10 -2.52
CA PRO A 119 20.73 -19.38 -2.53
C PRO A 119 21.31 -19.46 -1.12
N GLU A 120 22.12 -20.48 -0.84
CA GLU A 120 22.80 -20.65 0.45
C GLU A 120 23.64 -19.41 0.77
N GLY A 121 23.37 -18.80 1.91
CA GLY A 121 24.21 -17.78 2.56
C GLY A 121 23.65 -16.37 2.65
N GLU A 122 22.72 -15.93 1.81
CA GLU A 122 22.21 -14.54 1.90
C GLU A 122 20.76 -14.41 1.46
N ILE A 123 19.90 -13.96 2.37
CA ILE A 123 18.60 -13.42 2.01
C ILE A 123 18.84 -12.00 1.45
N THR A 124 19.02 -11.91 0.14
CA THR A 124 19.06 -10.61 -0.54
C THR A 124 17.69 -9.95 -0.55
N ALA A 125 17.65 -8.64 -0.75
CA ALA A 125 16.37 -7.93 -0.88
C ALA A 125 15.50 -8.46 -2.05
N ALA A 126 16.14 -8.90 -3.15
CA ALA A 126 15.45 -9.49 -4.30
C ALA A 126 14.80 -10.83 -3.94
N ASN A 127 15.53 -11.71 -3.23
CA ASN A 127 15.01 -13.00 -2.79
C ASN A 127 13.87 -12.84 -1.78
N ALA A 128 14.01 -11.89 -0.83
CA ALA A 128 12.95 -11.58 0.12
C ALA A 128 11.69 -11.03 -0.59
N ALA A 129 11.85 -10.19 -1.62
CA ALA A 129 10.72 -9.69 -2.40
C ALA A 129 10.03 -10.80 -3.19
N SER A 130 10.78 -11.73 -3.80
CA SER A 130 10.22 -12.90 -4.49
C SER A 130 9.44 -13.79 -3.53
N LEU A 131 10.03 -14.15 -2.38
CA LEU A 131 9.37 -14.94 -1.35
C LEU A 131 8.08 -14.29 -0.85
N THR A 132 8.13 -13.01 -0.50
CA THR A 132 6.92 -12.29 -0.03
C THR A 132 5.86 -12.20 -1.12
N GLY A 133 6.25 -12.08 -2.38
CA GLY A 133 5.34 -12.12 -3.53
C GLY A 133 4.61 -13.47 -3.65
N LYS A 134 5.33 -14.58 -3.57
CA LYS A 134 4.75 -15.94 -3.60
C LYS A 134 3.84 -16.19 -2.39
N LEU A 135 4.24 -15.80 -1.19
CA LEU A 135 3.41 -15.93 0.01
C LEU A 135 2.13 -15.08 -0.06
N SER A 136 2.19 -13.88 -0.65
CA SER A 136 1.01 -13.04 -0.86
C SER A 136 0.04 -13.65 -1.89
N GLN A 137 0.55 -14.30 -2.92
CA GLN A 137 -0.26 -15.06 -3.87
C GLN A 137 -1.01 -16.19 -3.17
N LEU A 138 -0.30 -17.01 -2.37
CA LEU A 138 -0.92 -18.09 -1.59
C LEU A 138 -1.97 -17.58 -0.61
N ALA A 139 -1.70 -16.48 0.10
CA ALA A 139 -2.66 -15.85 1.01
C ALA A 139 -3.94 -15.38 0.29
N ASN A 140 -3.84 -15.01 -0.99
CA ASN A 140 -5.00 -14.68 -1.84
C ASN A 140 -5.69 -15.92 -2.44
N GLY A 141 -5.09 -17.11 -2.28
CA GLY A 141 -5.70 -18.40 -2.63
C GLY A 141 -5.30 -18.98 -3.97
N ALA A 142 -4.29 -18.44 -4.66
CA ALA A 142 -3.72 -19.04 -5.87
C ALA A 142 -2.27 -18.59 -6.05
N ILE A 143 -1.49 -19.34 -6.84
CA ILE A 143 -0.10 -19.04 -7.16
C ILE A 143 0.17 -19.30 -8.64
N TYR A 144 1.13 -18.60 -9.23
CA TYR A 144 1.65 -18.94 -10.55
C TYR A 144 2.74 -20.01 -10.44
N ASP A 145 2.65 -21.05 -11.29
CA ASP A 145 3.75 -21.97 -11.53
C ASP A 145 4.85 -21.32 -12.39
N ASP A 146 5.91 -22.09 -12.70
CA ASP A 146 7.04 -21.61 -13.51
C ASP A 146 6.66 -21.32 -14.96
N ASP A 147 5.61 -21.94 -15.48
CA ASP A 147 5.06 -21.73 -16.81
C ASP A 147 4.04 -20.58 -16.85
N GLY A 148 3.72 -19.99 -15.70
CA GLY A 148 2.76 -18.89 -15.54
C GLY A 148 1.30 -19.35 -15.48
N ASN A 149 1.03 -20.65 -15.29
CA ASN A 149 -0.33 -21.14 -15.08
C ASN A 149 -0.78 -20.85 -13.65
N ILE A 150 -2.09 -20.68 -13.46
CA ILE A 150 -2.69 -20.44 -12.15
C ILE A 150 -2.96 -21.78 -11.47
N ILE A 151 -2.36 -21.99 -10.32
CA ILE A 151 -2.66 -23.10 -9.42
C ILE A 151 -3.52 -22.57 -8.29
N GLU A 152 -4.79 -22.97 -8.26
CA GLU A 152 -5.72 -22.59 -7.19
C GLU A 152 -5.37 -23.36 -5.90
N PHE A 153 -5.36 -22.64 -4.77
CA PHE A 153 -4.96 -23.15 -3.47
C PHE A 153 -6.16 -23.21 -2.50
N HIS A 154 -6.92 -22.11 -2.38
CA HIS A 154 -8.16 -22.02 -1.60
C HIS A 154 -9.04 -20.87 -2.09
N ASP A 155 -10.32 -20.88 -1.69
CA ASP A 155 -11.29 -19.85 -2.05
C ASP A 155 -11.71 -18.95 -0.88
N ARG A 156 -11.01 -19.02 0.28
CA ARG A 156 -11.39 -18.34 1.53
C ARG A 156 -11.68 -16.85 1.38
N LYS A 157 -10.83 -16.13 0.60
CA LYS A 157 -11.06 -14.70 0.34
C LYS A 157 -12.21 -14.46 -0.64
N LEU A 158 -12.46 -15.39 -1.56
CA LEU A 158 -13.62 -15.31 -2.44
C LEU A 158 -14.92 -15.53 -1.67
N ASP A 159 -14.95 -16.49 -0.73
CA ASP A 159 -16.08 -16.71 0.16
C ASP A 159 -16.36 -15.45 1.00
N ALA A 160 -15.32 -14.87 1.61
CA ALA A 160 -15.44 -13.62 2.35
C ALA A 160 -15.93 -12.44 1.49
N LEU A 161 -15.46 -12.36 0.24
CA LEU A 161 -15.94 -11.33 -0.69
C LEU A 161 -17.42 -11.52 -1.02
N GLU A 162 -17.89 -12.77 -1.16
CA GLU A 162 -19.31 -13.09 -1.35
C GLU A 162 -20.15 -12.61 -0.18
N ASP A 163 -19.74 -12.95 1.06
CA ASP A 163 -20.41 -12.49 2.29
C ASP A 163 -20.49 -10.95 2.35
N LEU A 164 -19.40 -10.26 1.99
CA LEU A 164 -19.36 -8.80 1.98
C LEU A 164 -20.25 -8.19 0.89
N ILE A 165 -20.35 -8.82 -0.29
CA ILE A 165 -21.26 -8.39 -1.38
C ILE A 165 -22.71 -8.56 -0.92
N GLU A 166 -23.05 -9.69 -0.32
CA GLU A 166 -24.39 -9.94 0.22
C GLU A 166 -24.74 -8.96 1.34
N ALA A 167 -23.81 -8.73 2.28
CA ALA A 167 -23.99 -7.79 3.39
C ALA A 167 -24.15 -6.33 2.92
N ALA A 168 -23.57 -5.97 1.78
CA ALA A 168 -23.74 -4.63 1.20
C ALA A 168 -25.18 -4.36 0.74
N ASN A 169 -25.99 -5.39 0.55
CA ASN A 169 -27.41 -5.31 0.18
C ASN A 169 -27.66 -4.32 -0.98
N GLY A 170 -26.93 -4.50 -2.06
CA GLY A 170 -27.03 -3.70 -3.28
C GLY A 170 -26.31 -2.34 -3.24
N LYS A 171 -25.64 -1.97 -2.16
CA LYS A 171 -24.77 -0.77 -2.14
C LYS A 171 -23.53 -1.04 -2.97
N PRO A 172 -23.07 -0.06 -3.79
CA PRO A 172 -21.89 -0.24 -4.61
C PRO A 172 -20.63 -0.52 -3.80
N LEU A 173 -19.83 -1.49 -4.26
CA LEU A 173 -18.56 -1.89 -3.67
C LEU A 173 -17.41 -1.71 -4.66
N LEU A 174 -16.31 -1.11 -4.19
CA LEU A 174 -15.05 -1.04 -4.93
C LEU A 174 -14.08 -2.08 -4.33
N VAL A 175 -13.57 -3.00 -5.13
CA VAL A 175 -12.68 -4.08 -4.70
C VAL A 175 -11.28 -3.86 -5.26
N ALA A 176 -10.28 -3.71 -4.40
CA ALA A 176 -8.88 -3.61 -4.77
C ALA A 176 -8.25 -5.00 -4.83
N TYR A 177 -7.75 -5.39 -5.98
CA TYR A 177 -7.03 -6.65 -6.21
C TYR A 177 -5.53 -6.37 -6.46
N TRP A 178 -4.65 -7.37 -6.25
CA TRP A 178 -3.23 -7.18 -6.45
C TRP A 178 -2.66 -8.00 -7.60
N PHE A 179 -3.00 -9.28 -7.71
CA PHE A 179 -2.51 -10.17 -8.76
C PHE A 179 -3.53 -10.32 -9.89
N LYS A 180 -3.05 -10.66 -11.10
CA LYS A 180 -3.95 -10.95 -12.23
C LYS A 180 -4.87 -12.14 -11.95
N HIS A 181 -4.34 -13.17 -11.27
CA HIS A 181 -5.16 -14.32 -10.87
C HIS A 181 -6.29 -13.93 -9.89
N ASP A 182 -6.09 -12.92 -9.01
CA ASP A 182 -7.18 -12.42 -8.16
C ASP A 182 -8.31 -11.91 -9.04
N LEU A 183 -7.98 -11.06 -10.03
CA LEU A 183 -8.97 -10.52 -10.96
C LEU A 183 -9.71 -11.59 -11.74
N GLU A 184 -8.99 -12.60 -12.27
CA GLU A 184 -9.57 -13.68 -13.04
C GLU A 184 -10.52 -14.53 -12.19
N ARG A 185 -10.12 -14.87 -10.96
CA ARG A 185 -10.94 -15.64 -10.02
C ARG A 185 -12.17 -14.85 -9.55
N ILE A 186 -12.01 -13.56 -9.26
CA ILE A 186 -13.13 -12.66 -8.91
C ILE A 186 -14.12 -12.58 -10.08
N LYS A 187 -13.65 -12.36 -11.32
CA LYS A 187 -14.51 -12.30 -12.51
C LYS A 187 -15.20 -13.65 -12.84
N LYS A 188 -14.56 -14.77 -12.53
CA LYS A 188 -15.14 -16.11 -12.73
C LYS A 188 -16.32 -16.36 -11.78
N ARG A 189 -16.25 -15.83 -10.54
CA ARG A 189 -17.27 -16.08 -9.50
C ARG A 189 -18.35 -15.00 -9.42
N PHE A 190 -17.98 -13.74 -9.71
CA PHE A 190 -18.88 -12.60 -9.52
C PHE A 190 -19.07 -11.78 -10.80
N ASN A 191 -20.25 -11.18 -10.93
CA ASN A 191 -20.50 -10.19 -11.98
C ASN A 191 -19.89 -8.85 -11.58
N VAL A 192 -18.63 -8.65 -11.92
CA VAL A 192 -17.86 -7.44 -11.57
C VAL A 192 -17.36 -6.71 -12.82
N ARG A 193 -17.14 -5.41 -12.70
CA ARG A 193 -16.58 -4.61 -13.79
C ARG A 193 -15.29 -3.93 -13.35
N GLU A 194 -14.25 -4.08 -14.16
CA GLU A 194 -12.95 -3.45 -13.89
C GLU A 194 -12.95 -1.98 -14.36
N ILE A 195 -12.50 -1.08 -13.50
CA ILE A 195 -12.37 0.34 -13.82
C ILE A 195 -11.09 0.55 -14.61
N LYS A 196 -11.23 0.77 -15.94
CA LYS A 196 -10.10 0.99 -16.87
C LYS A 196 -10.25 2.25 -17.72
N SER A 197 -11.46 2.64 -18.02
CA SER A 197 -11.77 3.72 -18.95
C SER A 197 -12.56 4.84 -18.28
N SER A 198 -12.59 6.02 -18.92
CA SER A 198 -13.45 7.12 -18.50
C SER A 198 -14.93 6.74 -18.49
N LYS A 199 -15.34 5.83 -19.36
CA LYS A 199 -16.70 5.31 -19.37
C LYS A 199 -17.01 4.51 -18.10
N ASP A 200 -16.08 3.63 -17.67
CA ASP A 200 -16.25 2.85 -16.44
C ASP A 200 -16.35 3.76 -15.20
N ILE A 201 -15.57 4.85 -15.17
CA ILE A 201 -15.66 5.85 -14.10
C ILE A 201 -17.02 6.54 -14.09
N THR A 202 -17.55 6.89 -15.27
CA THR A 202 -18.86 7.53 -15.38
C THR A 202 -19.96 6.57 -14.96
N ASP A 203 -19.96 5.34 -15.47
CA ASP A 203 -20.94 4.32 -15.13
C ASP A 203 -20.91 3.99 -13.62
N TRP A 204 -19.68 3.89 -13.03
CA TRP A 204 -19.53 3.71 -11.58
C TRP A 204 -20.14 4.89 -10.78
N ASN A 205 -19.80 6.12 -11.13
CA ASN A 205 -20.31 7.29 -10.43
C ASN A 205 -21.82 7.51 -10.59
N ASN A 206 -22.41 6.96 -11.65
CA ASN A 206 -23.87 6.96 -11.85
C ASN A 206 -24.57 5.83 -11.07
N GLY A 207 -23.83 4.88 -10.48
CA GLY A 207 -24.39 3.72 -9.78
C GLY A 207 -24.76 2.55 -10.69
N ASP A 208 -24.31 2.55 -11.95
CA ASP A 208 -24.60 1.48 -12.94
C ASP A 208 -23.73 0.23 -12.71
N ILE A 209 -22.72 0.31 -11.83
CA ILE A 209 -21.80 -0.79 -11.50
C ILE A 209 -21.96 -1.14 -10.03
N PRO A 210 -22.61 -2.25 -9.68
CA PRO A 210 -22.79 -2.65 -8.27
C PRO A 210 -21.49 -3.11 -7.61
N VAL A 211 -20.62 -3.81 -8.35
CA VAL A 211 -19.30 -4.24 -7.84
C VAL A 211 -18.25 -3.91 -8.88
N ALA A 212 -17.41 -2.95 -8.56
CA ALA A 212 -16.27 -2.57 -9.38
C ALA A 212 -14.97 -3.16 -8.82
N VAL A 213 -14.03 -3.48 -9.70
CA VAL A 213 -12.69 -3.92 -9.31
C VAL A 213 -11.63 -2.97 -9.87
N ILE A 214 -10.56 -2.74 -9.08
CA ILE A 214 -9.48 -1.82 -9.46
C ILE A 214 -8.12 -2.37 -9.01
N HIS A 215 -7.09 -2.19 -9.85
CA HIS A 215 -5.72 -2.42 -9.43
C HIS A 215 -5.13 -1.14 -8.81
N PRO A 216 -4.49 -1.18 -7.62
CA PRO A 216 -3.97 0.01 -6.95
C PRO A 216 -3.03 0.87 -7.79
N ALA A 217 -2.17 0.26 -8.62
CA ALA A 217 -1.29 1.02 -9.52
C ALA A 217 -2.07 1.82 -10.59
N SER A 218 -3.26 1.35 -11.00
CA SER A 218 -4.14 2.08 -11.93
C SER A 218 -4.83 3.27 -11.24
N ALA A 219 -5.01 3.19 -9.92
CA ALA A 219 -5.59 4.25 -9.11
C ALA A 219 -4.71 5.51 -9.02
N GLY A 220 -3.41 5.42 -9.33
CA GLY A 220 -2.46 6.54 -9.29
C GLY A 220 -2.80 7.71 -10.23
N HIS A 221 -3.66 7.53 -11.21
CA HIS A 221 -3.98 8.54 -12.23
C HIS A 221 -5.12 9.52 -11.88
N GLY A 222 -5.36 9.81 -10.60
CA GLY A 222 -6.28 10.88 -10.18
C GLY A 222 -7.77 10.57 -10.42
N LEU A 223 -8.16 9.31 -10.42
CA LEU A 223 -9.55 8.89 -10.66
C LEU A 223 -10.49 9.43 -9.56
N ASN A 224 -11.63 9.98 -9.97
CA ASN A 224 -12.67 10.47 -9.07
C ASN A 224 -13.78 9.40 -8.99
N LEU A 225 -13.77 8.59 -7.94
CA LEU A 225 -14.71 7.48 -7.74
C LEU A 225 -15.66 7.68 -6.54
N GLN A 226 -15.53 8.80 -5.83
CA GLN A 226 -16.26 9.06 -4.57
C GLN A 226 -17.77 9.19 -4.74
N ALA A 227 -18.28 9.46 -5.95
CA ALA A 227 -19.72 9.58 -6.16
C ALA A 227 -20.42 8.22 -6.30
N GLY A 228 -19.69 7.18 -6.74
CA GLY A 228 -20.27 5.86 -7.04
C GLY A 228 -20.44 4.96 -5.84
N GLY A 229 -19.70 5.18 -4.74
CA GLY A 229 -19.79 4.32 -3.57
C GLY A 229 -18.96 4.82 -2.40
N SER A 230 -19.10 4.18 -1.25
CA SER A 230 -18.41 4.54 0.00
C SER A 230 -17.72 3.38 0.71
N THR A 231 -17.66 2.20 0.08
CA THR A 231 -17.00 1.01 0.64
C THR A 231 -15.93 0.51 -0.32
N LEU A 232 -14.70 0.43 0.19
CA LEU A 232 -13.55 -0.17 -0.49
C LEU A 232 -13.17 -1.45 0.23
N ILE A 233 -13.04 -2.54 -0.51
CA ILE A 233 -12.59 -3.84 -0.01
C ILE A 233 -11.21 -4.14 -0.58
N TRP A 234 -10.23 -4.34 0.27
CA TRP A 234 -8.91 -4.86 -0.10
C TRP A 234 -8.95 -6.38 -0.13
N PHE A 235 -9.08 -6.95 -1.33
CA PHE A 235 -8.97 -8.39 -1.56
C PHE A 235 -7.51 -8.85 -1.55
N GLY A 236 -6.64 -8.10 -2.22
CA GLY A 236 -5.18 -8.32 -2.23
C GLY A 236 -4.45 -7.08 -1.72
N LEU A 237 -3.59 -7.25 -0.71
CA LEU A 237 -2.85 -6.16 -0.09
C LEU A 237 -1.59 -5.77 -0.89
N THR A 238 -1.13 -4.54 -0.67
CA THR A 238 0.14 -4.01 -1.21
C THR A 238 1.11 -3.65 -0.09
N TRP A 239 2.42 -3.79 -0.33
CA TRP A 239 3.48 -3.28 0.56
C TRP A 239 3.71 -1.78 0.43
N SER A 240 3.17 -1.14 -0.61
CA SER A 240 3.33 0.29 -0.87
C SER A 240 2.31 1.11 -0.10
N LEU A 241 2.76 1.86 0.90
CA LEU A 241 1.91 2.81 1.62
C LEU A 241 1.31 3.85 0.66
N GLU A 242 2.08 4.30 -0.32
CA GLU A 242 1.64 5.26 -1.32
C GLU A 242 0.43 4.73 -2.12
N LEU A 243 0.55 3.52 -2.71
CA LEU A 243 -0.55 2.90 -3.46
C LEU A 243 -1.76 2.63 -2.56
N TYR A 244 -1.52 2.22 -1.31
CA TYR A 244 -2.57 2.00 -0.32
C TYR A 244 -3.36 3.30 -0.06
N GLN A 245 -2.68 4.37 0.29
CA GLN A 245 -3.30 5.66 0.58
C GLN A 245 -3.95 6.28 -0.67
N GLN A 246 -3.30 6.21 -1.83
CA GLN A 246 -3.87 6.70 -3.08
C GLN A 246 -5.15 5.95 -3.47
N THR A 247 -5.22 4.65 -3.25
CA THR A 247 -6.42 3.85 -3.53
C THR A 247 -7.54 4.19 -2.56
N ASN A 248 -7.26 4.28 -1.26
CA ASN A 248 -8.24 4.70 -0.25
C ASN A 248 -8.80 6.10 -0.54
N ALA A 249 -7.94 7.03 -1.00
CA ALA A 249 -8.33 8.39 -1.37
C ALA A 249 -9.20 8.46 -2.63
N ARG A 250 -9.49 7.36 -3.34
CA ARG A 250 -10.48 7.36 -4.43
C ARG A 250 -11.89 7.48 -3.91
N LEU A 251 -12.17 6.95 -2.71
CA LEU A 251 -13.46 7.06 -2.04
C LEU A 251 -13.41 8.02 -0.85
N TRP A 252 -12.35 7.97 -0.03
CA TRP A 252 -12.19 8.81 1.15
C TRP A 252 -11.55 10.15 0.77
N ARG A 253 -12.38 11.08 0.34
CA ARG A 253 -11.95 12.42 -0.08
C ARG A 253 -13.08 13.44 0.00
N GLN A 254 -12.73 14.71 -0.14
CA GLN A 254 -13.71 15.79 -0.26
C GLN A 254 -14.68 15.54 -1.43
N GLY A 255 -15.94 15.82 -1.21
CA GLY A 255 -17.00 15.61 -2.20
C GLY A 255 -17.61 14.21 -2.18
N GLN A 256 -17.22 13.36 -1.22
CA GLN A 256 -17.93 12.11 -0.94
C GLN A 256 -19.35 12.42 -0.45
N ILE A 257 -20.34 11.76 -1.06
CA ILE A 257 -21.77 11.97 -0.75
C ILE A 257 -22.15 11.29 0.58
N SER A 258 -21.54 10.16 0.87
CA SER A 258 -21.76 9.42 2.13
C SER A 258 -21.05 10.15 3.30
N GLY A 259 -21.71 10.19 4.46
CA GLY A 259 -21.10 10.70 5.70
C GLY A 259 -19.96 9.82 6.23
N THR A 260 -19.91 8.56 5.78
CA THR A 260 -18.92 7.56 6.23
C THR A 260 -18.36 6.80 5.04
N VAL A 261 -17.05 6.58 5.03
CA VAL A 261 -16.34 5.68 4.11
C VAL A 261 -15.80 4.50 4.90
N VAL A 262 -16.01 3.30 4.38
CA VAL A 262 -15.52 2.05 4.97
C VAL A 262 -14.38 1.50 4.12
N ILE A 263 -13.25 1.22 4.77
CA ILE A 263 -12.12 0.49 4.17
C ILE A 263 -12.04 -0.88 4.86
N GLU A 264 -12.46 -1.92 4.16
CA GLU A 264 -12.47 -3.29 4.65
C GLU A 264 -11.26 -4.06 4.10
N HIS A 265 -10.59 -4.84 4.92
CA HIS A 265 -9.46 -5.68 4.51
C HIS A 265 -9.82 -7.15 4.72
N ILE A 266 -9.80 -7.94 3.65
CA ILE A 266 -9.90 -9.40 3.77
C ILE A 266 -8.52 -9.94 4.10
N ILE A 267 -8.35 -10.48 5.31
CA ILE A 267 -7.07 -10.93 5.85
C ILE A 267 -7.10 -12.44 6.06
N THR A 268 -6.19 -13.16 5.42
CA THR A 268 -5.98 -14.57 5.70
C THR A 268 -5.08 -14.71 6.93
N LYS A 269 -5.66 -15.19 8.02
CA LYS A 269 -5.02 -15.30 9.33
C LYS A 269 -3.85 -16.28 9.30
N GLY A 270 -2.80 -15.98 10.07
CA GLY A 270 -1.57 -16.80 10.10
C GLY A 270 -0.68 -16.65 8.85
N THR A 271 -1.01 -15.76 7.92
CA THR A 271 -0.26 -15.58 6.66
C THR A 271 0.52 -14.26 6.60
N ILE A 272 1.09 -14.00 5.45
CA ILE A 272 1.83 -12.75 5.17
C ILE A 272 0.94 -11.51 5.23
N ASP A 273 -0.38 -11.63 5.08
CA ASP A 273 -1.32 -10.51 5.09
C ASP A 273 -1.24 -9.69 6.38
N GLU A 274 -1.15 -10.35 7.54
CA GLU A 274 -1.03 -9.69 8.84
C GLU A 274 0.25 -8.84 8.92
N ARG A 275 1.35 -9.34 8.32
CA ARG A 275 2.63 -8.62 8.27
C ARG A 275 2.56 -7.41 7.35
N ILE A 276 1.87 -7.52 6.21
CA ILE A 276 1.67 -6.41 5.27
C ILE A 276 0.87 -5.30 5.97
N LEU A 277 -0.24 -5.64 6.59
CA LEU A 277 -1.09 -4.67 7.27
C LEU A 277 -0.37 -3.96 8.43
N LYS A 278 0.38 -4.71 9.23
CA LYS A 278 1.23 -4.15 10.28
C LYS A 278 2.30 -3.20 9.71
N ALA A 279 2.94 -3.57 8.61
CA ALA A 279 3.95 -2.73 7.97
C ALA A 279 3.35 -1.42 7.41
N LEU A 280 2.16 -1.48 6.81
CA LEU A 280 1.44 -0.30 6.35
C LEU A 280 1.12 0.65 7.51
N SER A 281 0.59 0.14 8.62
CA SER A 281 0.28 0.93 9.82
C SER A 281 1.52 1.61 10.41
N LEU A 282 2.65 0.91 10.50
CA LEU A 282 3.91 1.48 11.00
C LEU A 282 4.46 2.58 10.08
N LYS A 283 4.39 2.40 8.76
CA LYS A 283 4.81 3.40 7.78
C LYS A 283 3.93 4.65 7.85
N GLU A 284 2.63 4.49 8.05
CA GLU A 284 1.68 5.59 8.19
C GLU A 284 1.95 6.42 9.44
N VAL A 285 2.26 5.80 10.58
CA VAL A 285 2.65 6.50 11.82
C VAL A 285 3.90 7.35 11.59
N THR A 286 4.94 6.81 10.96
CA THR A 286 6.18 7.54 10.66
C THR A 286 5.93 8.72 9.72
N GLN A 287 5.09 8.55 8.70
CA GLN A 287 4.74 9.63 7.77
C GLN A 287 3.94 10.74 8.47
N ASN A 288 2.99 10.38 9.34
CA ASN A 288 2.20 11.36 10.09
C ASN A 288 3.09 12.17 11.05
N ALA A 289 4.08 11.54 11.70
CA ALA A 289 5.04 12.23 12.55
C ALA A 289 5.84 13.31 11.79
N LEU A 290 6.28 13.01 10.55
CA LEU A 290 6.92 13.99 9.66
C LEU A 290 6.00 15.18 9.39
N ILE A 291 4.76 14.92 8.99
CA ILE A 291 3.79 15.96 8.66
C ILE A 291 3.54 16.89 9.86
N ASP A 292 3.37 16.31 11.05
CA ASP A 292 3.10 17.08 12.27
C ASP A 292 4.32 17.88 12.75
N ALA A 293 5.55 17.34 12.60
CA ALA A 293 6.77 18.05 12.94
C ALA A 293 7.02 19.27 12.03
N VAL A 294 6.71 19.15 10.73
CA VAL A 294 6.80 20.30 9.79
C VAL A 294 5.77 21.37 10.15
N LYS A 295 4.54 20.98 10.56
CA LYS A 295 3.51 21.95 11.00
C LYS A 295 3.89 22.68 12.27
N ALA A 296 4.53 22.02 13.23
CA ALA A 296 4.92 22.63 14.51
C ALA A 296 5.96 23.75 14.36
N ASN A 297 6.61 23.86 13.19
CA ASN A 297 7.61 24.91 12.89
C ASN A 297 7.03 26.05 12.02
N LEU A 298 5.73 26.04 11.74
CA LEU A 298 4.98 27.13 11.10
C LEU A 298 4.19 27.94 12.13
#